data_c74ac17dabf301fb58a4b6037afb17f7
#
_entry.id   c74ac17dabf301fb58a4b6037afb17f7
#
_cell.length_a   1.000
_cell.length_b   1.000
_cell.length_c   1.000
_cell.angle_alpha   90.00
_cell.angle_beta   90.00
_cell.angle_gamma   90.00
#
_symmetry.space_group_name_H-M   'P 1'
#
loop_
_entity.id
_entity.type
_entity.pdbx_description
1 polymer ?
#
loop_
_entity_poly.entity_id
_entity_poly.type
_entity_poly.pdbx_seq_one_letter_code
_entity_poly.pdbx_strand_id
1 'polypeptide(L)'
;LGAIGMYRYKFKGKAIIDGLLYIPVVIPEIVLGISLLTIFAKVNIPRGMLTLILAHVTFCIPFVIFNVRARLAGYDSSIEEASMDLGANRLVTFFEVTLPVLAPGILGGALLAFTLSIDDVIISYFVYGQTKTYPLKVMESVKSGVAPDVNALSTLILVGTILFVLLTQGDLFKKKVRQ
;
A
#
# COMPACT_ATOMS: atom_id res chain seq x y z
N LEU A 1 10.93 -5.49 -5.44
CA LEU A 1 11.60 -6.65 -6.04
C LEU A 1 10.59 -7.65 -6.60
N GLY A 2 9.61 -8.13 -5.81
CA GLY A 2 8.60 -9.10 -6.26
C GLY A 2 7.86 -8.68 -7.54
N ALA A 3 7.43 -7.42 -7.65
CA ALA A 3 6.77 -6.89 -8.84
C ALA A 3 7.65 -6.99 -10.09
N ILE A 4 8.95 -6.67 -9.97
CA ILE A 4 9.92 -6.78 -11.06
C ILE A 4 10.11 -8.24 -11.47
N GLY A 5 10.31 -9.14 -10.50
CA GLY A 5 10.44 -10.56 -10.74
C GLY A 5 9.24 -11.15 -11.46
N MET A 6 8.03 -10.80 -11.01
CA MET A 6 6.78 -11.25 -11.62
C MET A 6 6.52 -10.63 -12.99
N TYR A 7 7.02 -9.43 -13.26
CA TYR A 7 6.88 -8.81 -14.58
C TYR A 7 7.84 -9.41 -15.59
N ARG A 8 9.14 -9.53 -15.27
CA ARG A 8 10.20 -9.88 -16.20
C ARG A 8 10.39 -11.37 -16.42
N TYR A 9 10.17 -12.18 -15.39
CA TYR A 9 10.48 -13.60 -15.45
C TYR A 9 9.26 -14.47 -15.67
N LYS A 10 9.45 -15.53 -16.46
CA LYS A 10 8.50 -16.64 -16.62
C LYS A 10 8.98 -17.80 -15.74
N PHE A 11 8.19 -18.21 -14.78
CA PHE A 11 8.50 -19.32 -13.89
C PHE A 11 7.27 -20.17 -13.60
N LYS A 12 7.48 -21.45 -13.23
CA LYS A 12 6.39 -22.35 -12.86
C LYS A 12 5.67 -21.79 -11.61
N GLY A 13 4.34 -21.72 -11.67
CA GLY A 13 3.53 -21.20 -10.56
C GLY A 13 3.27 -19.68 -10.60
N LYS A 14 3.79 -18.93 -11.57
CA LYS A 14 3.51 -17.48 -11.72
C LYS A 14 2.02 -17.18 -11.76
N ALA A 15 1.24 -17.95 -12.52
CA ALA A 15 -0.21 -17.78 -12.61
C ALA A 15 -0.92 -17.99 -11.27
N ILE A 16 -0.43 -18.91 -10.43
CA ILE A 16 -0.96 -19.13 -9.08
C ILE A 16 -0.67 -17.92 -8.20
N ILE A 17 0.56 -17.40 -8.21
CA ILE A 17 0.93 -16.21 -7.42
C ILE A 17 0.16 -14.98 -7.92
N ASP A 18 0.02 -14.80 -9.23
CA ASP A 18 -0.82 -13.73 -9.80
C ASP A 18 -2.26 -13.87 -9.30
N GLY A 19 -2.84 -15.07 -9.35
CA GLY A 19 -4.18 -15.33 -8.82
C GLY A 19 -4.31 -15.02 -7.33
N LEU A 20 -3.33 -15.43 -6.51
CA LEU A 20 -3.30 -15.15 -5.07
C LEU A 20 -3.24 -13.65 -4.76
N LEU A 21 -2.55 -12.85 -5.59
CA LEU A 21 -2.51 -11.39 -5.43
C LEU A 21 -3.87 -10.73 -5.71
N TYR A 22 -4.73 -11.32 -6.55
CA TYR A 22 -6.06 -10.78 -6.78
C TYR A 22 -7.05 -11.11 -5.66
N ILE A 23 -6.79 -12.15 -4.86
CA ILE A 23 -7.67 -12.57 -3.76
C ILE A 23 -8.02 -11.40 -2.81
N PRO A 24 -7.06 -10.69 -2.22
CA PRO A 24 -7.38 -9.60 -1.29
C PRO A 24 -8.08 -8.40 -1.94
N VAL A 25 -7.99 -8.27 -3.26
CA VAL A 25 -8.60 -7.15 -4.02
C VAL A 25 -10.05 -7.44 -4.40
N VAL A 26 -10.37 -8.72 -4.64
CA VAL A 26 -11.71 -9.15 -5.12
C VAL A 26 -12.62 -9.59 -3.97
N ILE A 27 -12.02 -10.19 -2.94
CA ILE A 27 -12.79 -10.67 -1.78
C ILE A 27 -13.27 -9.48 -0.94
N PRO A 28 -14.55 -9.47 -0.48
CA PRO A 28 -15.02 -8.47 0.47
C PRO A 28 -14.14 -8.42 1.73
N GLU A 29 -13.80 -7.22 2.19
CA GLU A 29 -12.90 -7.00 3.33
C GLU A 29 -13.34 -7.75 4.60
N ILE A 30 -14.65 -7.86 4.83
CA ILE A 30 -15.18 -8.60 5.96
C ILE A 30 -14.83 -10.10 5.90
N VAL A 31 -14.86 -10.69 4.70
CA VAL A 31 -14.50 -12.09 4.47
C VAL A 31 -13.01 -12.29 4.66
N LEU A 32 -12.20 -11.35 4.18
CA LEU A 32 -10.76 -11.36 4.37
C LEU A 32 -10.39 -11.23 5.86
N GLY A 33 -11.03 -10.31 6.59
CA GLY A 33 -10.82 -10.12 8.02
C GLY A 33 -11.15 -11.38 8.85
N ILE A 34 -12.28 -12.01 8.59
CA ILE A 34 -12.68 -13.28 9.25
C ILE A 34 -11.70 -14.42 8.89
N SER A 35 -11.26 -14.48 7.64
CA SER A 35 -10.32 -15.50 7.18
C SER A 35 -8.97 -15.36 7.88
N LEU A 36 -8.45 -14.14 7.97
CA LEU A 36 -7.20 -13.84 8.68
C LEU A 36 -7.31 -14.13 10.19
N LEU A 37 -8.43 -13.74 10.83
CA LEU A 37 -8.70 -14.09 12.21
C LEU A 37 -8.63 -15.60 12.42
N THR A 38 -9.27 -16.37 11.54
CA THR A 38 -9.30 -17.83 11.61
C THR A 38 -7.90 -18.44 11.44
N ILE A 39 -7.10 -17.90 10.50
CA ILE A 39 -5.72 -18.35 10.29
C ILE A 39 -4.89 -18.05 11.53
N PHE A 40 -4.93 -16.82 12.06
CA PHE A 40 -4.17 -16.44 13.25
C PHE A 40 -4.54 -17.28 14.47
N ALA A 41 -5.83 -17.59 14.66
CA ALA A 41 -6.28 -18.48 15.72
C ALA A 41 -5.72 -19.91 15.56
N LYS A 42 -5.74 -20.47 14.34
CA LYS A 42 -5.20 -21.81 14.06
C LYS A 42 -3.70 -21.93 14.29
N VAL A 43 -2.95 -20.87 14.01
CA VAL A 43 -1.49 -20.85 14.23
C VAL A 43 -1.10 -20.30 15.62
N ASN A 44 -2.10 -20.09 16.50
CA ASN A 44 -1.94 -19.58 17.85
C ASN A 44 -1.21 -18.23 17.96
N ILE A 45 -1.40 -17.34 16.97
CA ILE A 45 -0.92 -15.97 17.06
C ILE A 45 -1.97 -15.13 17.80
N PRO A 46 -1.63 -14.55 18.97
CA PRO A 46 -2.56 -13.71 19.72
C PRO A 46 -2.87 -12.42 18.95
N ARG A 47 -4.15 -12.01 19.00
CA ARG A 47 -4.57 -10.75 18.39
C ARG A 47 -3.89 -9.55 19.02
N GLY A 48 -3.44 -8.60 18.22
CA GLY A 48 -2.76 -7.39 18.66
C GLY A 48 -2.02 -6.69 17.53
N MET A 49 -0.96 -5.96 17.85
CA MET A 49 -0.17 -5.20 16.89
C MET A 49 0.39 -6.08 15.77
N LEU A 50 0.89 -7.27 16.09
CA LEU A 50 1.47 -8.17 15.09
C LEU A 50 0.43 -8.63 14.06
N THR A 51 -0.76 -9.04 14.51
CA THR A 51 -1.85 -9.46 13.62
C THR A 51 -2.39 -8.31 12.79
N LEU A 52 -2.43 -7.08 13.34
CA LEU A 52 -2.73 -5.87 12.58
C LEU A 52 -1.73 -5.65 11.45
N ILE A 53 -0.42 -5.66 11.76
CA ILE A 53 0.63 -5.47 10.76
C ILE A 53 0.54 -6.54 9.66
N LEU A 54 0.43 -7.81 10.03
CA LEU A 54 0.34 -8.91 9.08
C LEU A 54 -0.90 -8.80 8.17
N ALA A 55 -2.04 -8.43 8.75
CA ALA A 55 -3.27 -8.24 7.99
C ALA A 55 -3.15 -7.07 7.00
N HIS A 56 -2.67 -5.91 7.47
CA HIS A 56 -2.47 -4.72 6.62
C HIS A 56 -1.46 -4.98 5.50
N VAL A 57 -0.34 -5.65 5.79
CA VAL A 57 0.62 -6.06 4.77
C VAL A 57 -0.04 -6.98 3.74
N THR A 58 -0.83 -7.96 4.19
CA THR A 58 -1.48 -8.94 3.30
C THR A 58 -2.40 -8.25 2.28
N PHE A 59 -3.25 -7.31 2.70
CA PHE A 59 -4.16 -6.66 1.76
C PHE A 59 -3.53 -5.51 0.98
N CYS A 60 -2.47 -4.86 1.51
CA CYS A 60 -1.78 -3.76 0.82
C CYS A 60 -0.80 -4.23 -0.28
N ILE A 61 -0.17 -5.40 -0.13
CA ILE A 61 0.83 -5.93 -1.08
C ILE A 61 0.36 -5.89 -2.55
N PRO A 62 -0.85 -6.35 -2.90
CA PRO A 62 -1.31 -6.34 -4.29
C PRO A 62 -1.31 -4.95 -4.91
N PHE A 63 -1.77 -3.95 -4.17
CA PHE A 63 -1.85 -2.57 -4.66
C PHE A 63 -0.48 -1.99 -4.98
N VAL A 64 0.53 -2.26 -4.14
CA VAL A 64 1.92 -1.86 -4.40
C VAL A 64 2.46 -2.59 -5.63
N ILE A 65 2.25 -3.90 -5.73
CA ILE A 65 2.73 -4.71 -6.86
C ILE A 65 2.10 -4.22 -8.16
N PHE A 66 0.79 -3.95 -8.19
CA PHE A 66 0.10 -3.50 -9.40
C PHE A 66 0.57 -2.12 -9.85
N ASN A 67 0.79 -1.17 -8.94
CA ASN A 67 1.35 0.14 -9.26
C ASN A 67 2.76 0.04 -9.86
N VAL A 68 3.63 -0.77 -9.27
CA VAL A 68 4.98 -0.97 -9.81
C VAL A 68 4.95 -1.70 -11.15
N ARG A 69 4.07 -2.70 -11.33
CA ARG A 69 3.91 -3.41 -12.62
C ARG A 69 3.37 -2.48 -13.72
N ALA A 70 2.43 -1.59 -13.40
CA ALA A 70 1.93 -0.58 -14.33
C ALA A 70 3.07 0.34 -14.82
N ARG A 71 3.99 0.72 -13.92
CA ARG A 71 5.17 1.51 -14.28
C ARG A 71 6.14 0.72 -15.15
N LEU A 72 6.33 -0.58 -14.86
CA LEU A 72 7.17 -1.48 -15.65
C LEU A 72 6.64 -1.71 -17.07
N ALA A 73 5.32 -1.65 -17.28
CA ALA A 73 4.74 -1.84 -18.61
C ALA A 73 5.15 -0.75 -19.62
N GLY A 74 5.52 0.44 -19.13
CA GLY A 74 6.05 1.53 -19.97
C GLY A 74 7.58 1.68 -19.86
N TYR A 75 8.28 0.69 -19.31
CA TYR A 75 9.71 0.76 -19.09
C TYR A 75 10.49 0.16 -20.26
N ASP A 76 11.40 0.93 -20.84
CA ASP A 76 12.31 0.47 -21.89
C ASP A 76 13.56 -0.16 -21.24
N SER A 77 13.75 -1.47 -21.45
CA SER A 77 14.90 -2.20 -20.91
C SER A 77 16.22 -1.85 -21.59
N SER A 78 16.19 -1.19 -22.76
CA SER A 78 17.41 -0.77 -23.47
C SER A 78 18.27 0.19 -22.64
N ILE A 79 17.65 0.94 -21.72
CA ILE A 79 18.37 1.84 -20.80
C ILE A 79 19.28 1.04 -19.84
N GLU A 80 18.83 -0.15 -19.40
CA GLU A 80 19.65 -1.03 -18.55
C GLU A 80 20.80 -1.66 -19.35
N GLU A 81 20.52 -2.07 -20.59
CA GLU A 81 21.54 -2.63 -21.50
C GLU A 81 22.62 -1.57 -21.78
N ALA A 82 22.23 -0.35 -22.11
CA ALA A 82 23.16 0.76 -22.31
C ALA A 82 24.00 1.07 -21.04
N SER A 83 23.42 0.99 -19.85
CA SER A 83 24.16 1.15 -18.59
C SER A 83 25.23 0.05 -18.42
N MET A 84 24.86 -1.20 -18.74
CA MET A 84 25.79 -2.32 -18.65
C MET A 84 26.90 -2.27 -19.71
N ASP A 85 26.60 -1.79 -20.92
CA ASP A 85 27.57 -1.56 -21.99
C ASP A 85 28.62 -0.49 -21.61
N LEU A 86 28.21 0.48 -20.77
CA LEU A 86 29.12 1.48 -20.19
C LEU A 86 29.93 0.94 -18.99
N GLY A 87 29.84 -0.36 -18.69
CA GLY A 87 30.64 -1.03 -17.65
C GLY A 87 29.98 -1.13 -16.29
N ALA A 88 28.71 -0.71 -16.15
CA ALA A 88 27.98 -0.89 -14.90
C ALA A 88 27.64 -2.37 -14.68
N ASN A 89 27.81 -2.86 -13.46
CA ASN A 89 27.31 -4.17 -13.09
C ASN A 89 25.80 -4.14 -12.79
N ARG A 90 25.16 -5.32 -12.71
CA ARG A 90 23.70 -5.43 -12.50
C ARG A 90 23.19 -4.72 -11.25
N LEU A 91 23.96 -4.67 -10.17
CA LEU A 91 23.57 -3.99 -8.94
C LEU A 91 23.61 -2.48 -9.11
N VAL A 92 24.67 -1.95 -9.72
CA VAL A 92 24.78 -0.52 -10.04
C VAL A 92 23.64 -0.12 -10.98
N THR A 93 23.41 -0.84 -12.07
CA THR A 93 22.29 -0.61 -12.99
C THR A 93 20.95 -0.63 -12.26
N PHE A 94 20.74 -1.58 -11.34
CA PHE A 94 19.50 -1.62 -10.57
C PHE A 94 19.29 -0.37 -9.71
N PHE A 95 20.30 0.05 -8.93
CA PHE A 95 20.15 1.17 -8.02
C PHE A 95 20.20 2.55 -8.71
N GLU A 96 21.00 2.70 -9.75
CA GLU A 96 21.21 3.99 -10.42
C GLU A 96 20.28 4.22 -11.63
N VAL A 97 19.75 3.14 -12.23
CA VAL A 97 18.88 3.25 -13.41
C VAL A 97 17.49 2.72 -13.13
N THR A 98 17.36 1.43 -12.80
CA THR A 98 16.06 0.77 -12.69
C THR A 98 15.22 1.35 -11.55
N LEU A 99 15.79 1.45 -10.35
CA LEU A 99 15.09 1.90 -9.15
C LEU A 99 14.60 3.36 -9.25
N PRO A 100 15.42 4.33 -9.69
CA PRO A 100 14.95 5.71 -9.91
C PRO A 100 13.82 5.84 -10.93
N VAL A 101 13.87 5.09 -12.03
CA VAL A 101 12.80 5.09 -13.05
C VAL A 101 11.50 4.48 -12.51
N LEU A 102 11.59 3.50 -11.62
CA LEU A 102 10.44 2.88 -10.97
C LEU A 102 9.96 3.66 -9.74
N ALA A 103 10.74 4.58 -9.20
CA ALA A 103 10.43 5.34 -7.97
C ALA A 103 9.03 5.98 -7.99
N PRO A 104 8.55 6.62 -9.06
CA PRO A 104 7.19 7.16 -9.10
C PRO A 104 6.10 6.09 -8.92
N GLY A 105 6.29 4.91 -9.49
CA GLY A 105 5.38 3.77 -9.32
C GLY A 105 5.44 3.17 -7.91
N ILE A 106 6.63 3.12 -7.32
CA ILE A 106 6.85 2.66 -5.95
C ILE A 106 6.21 3.63 -4.96
N LEU A 107 6.43 4.94 -5.13
CA LEU A 107 5.85 5.97 -4.29
C LEU A 107 4.32 6.01 -4.41
N GLY A 108 3.78 5.91 -5.62
CA GLY A 108 2.33 5.83 -5.84
C GLY A 108 1.71 4.62 -5.15
N GLY A 109 2.33 3.45 -5.28
CA GLY A 109 1.90 2.23 -4.58
C GLY A 109 2.03 2.33 -3.05
N ALA A 110 3.09 2.95 -2.55
CA ALA A 110 3.31 3.16 -1.12
C ALA A 110 2.28 4.14 -0.52
N LEU A 111 1.99 5.23 -1.21
CA LEU A 111 0.98 6.20 -0.78
C LEU A 111 -0.43 5.59 -0.78
N LEU A 112 -0.76 4.77 -1.80
CA LEU A 112 -2.02 4.06 -1.84
C LEU A 112 -2.13 3.05 -0.68
N ALA A 113 -1.10 2.24 -0.46
CA ALA A 113 -1.05 1.29 0.65
C ALA A 113 -1.16 1.99 2.01
N PHE A 114 -0.49 3.13 2.18
CA PHE A 114 -0.58 3.95 3.39
C PHE A 114 -2.02 4.46 3.61
N THR A 115 -2.66 4.99 2.58
CA THR A 115 -4.04 5.47 2.66
C THR A 115 -5.01 4.36 3.04
N LEU A 116 -4.93 3.22 2.34
CA LEU A 116 -5.75 2.05 2.63
C LEU A 116 -5.53 1.51 4.05
N SER A 117 -4.28 1.51 4.51
CA SER A 117 -3.94 1.02 5.85
C SER A 117 -4.44 1.94 6.98
N ILE A 118 -4.41 3.26 6.78
CA ILE A 118 -4.92 4.23 7.77
C ILE A 118 -6.45 4.22 7.84
N ASP A 119 -7.10 4.01 6.71
CA ASP A 119 -8.56 4.07 6.57
C ASP A 119 -9.24 2.77 7.00
N ASP A 120 -8.49 1.65 7.09
CA ASP A 120 -9.07 0.34 7.38
C ASP A 120 -9.72 0.27 8.76
N VAL A 121 -10.99 -0.09 8.76
CA VAL A 121 -11.80 -0.39 9.94
C VAL A 121 -12.16 -1.87 9.98
N ILE A 122 -12.51 -2.44 8.83
CA ILE A 122 -13.18 -3.73 8.74
C ILE A 122 -12.22 -4.87 9.07
N ILE A 123 -11.07 -4.93 8.40
CA ILE A 123 -10.07 -5.99 8.64
C ILE A 123 -9.51 -5.81 10.05
N SER A 124 -9.16 -4.56 10.42
CA SER A 124 -8.67 -4.22 11.76
C SER A 124 -9.61 -4.70 12.86
N TYR A 125 -10.93 -4.59 12.69
CA TYR A 125 -11.93 -5.02 13.68
C TYR A 125 -11.82 -6.49 14.06
N PHE A 126 -11.42 -7.36 13.16
CA PHE A 126 -11.27 -8.78 13.44
C PHE A 126 -9.95 -9.15 14.11
N VAL A 127 -8.90 -8.35 13.90
CA VAL A 127 -7.53 -8.74 14.27
C VAL A 127 -6.86 -7.85 15.33
N TYR A 128 -7.50 -6.77 15.79
CA TYR A 128 -6.88 -5.74 16.63
C TYR A 128 -6.49 -6.20 18.06
N GLY A 129 -7.23 -7.15 18.66
CA GLY A 129 -6.99 -7.57 20.04
C GLY A 129 -7.13 -6.44 21.06
N GLN A 130 -6.04 -6.06 21.72
CA GLN A 130 -6.00 -4.93 22.66
C GLN A 130 -5.49 -3.62 22.02
N THR A 131 -4.91 -3.70 20.82
CA THR A 131 -4.33 -2.54 20.13
C THR A 131 -5.34 -1.97 19.13
N LYS A 132 -6.00 -0.87 19.50
CA LYS A 132 -6.99 -0.25 18.62
C LYS A 132 -6.34 0.73 17.66
N THR A 133 -6.72 0.65 16.38
CA THR A 133 -6.41 1.69 15.38
C THR A 133 -7.30 2.90 15.60
N TYR A 134 -6.89 4.06 15.07
CA TYR A 134 -7.69 5.29 15.18
C TYR A 134 -9.09 5.15 14.56
N PRO A 135 -9.26 4.60 13.34
CA PRO A 135 -10.59 4.40 12.77
C PRO A 135 -11.51 3.50 13.61
N LEU A 136 -10.95 2.46 14.24
CA LEU A 136 -11.72 1.63 15.18
C LEU A 136 -12.19 2.42 16.39
N LYS A 137 -11.34 3.30 16.94
CA LYS A 137 -11.71 4.17 18.06
C LYS A 137 -12.83 5.14 17.66
N VAL A 138 -12.76 5.70 16.46
CA VAL A 138 -13.82 6.56 15.91
C VAL A 138 -15.12 5.78 15.76
N MET A 139 -15.09 4.59 15.17
CA MET A 139 -16.27 3.74 14.99
C MET A 139 -16.94 3.38 16.32
N GLU A 140 -16.16 3.05 17.34
CA GLU A 140 -16.70 2.78 18.69
C GLU A 140 -17.35 4.03 19.31
N SER A 141 -16.73 5.20 19.12
CA SER A 141 -17.23 6.48 19.63
C SER A 141 -18.59 6.87 19.05
N VAL A 142 -18.90 6.45 17.83
CA VAL A 142 -20.22 6.69 17.21
C VAL A 142 -21.34 6.03 18.03
N LYS A 143 -21.08 4.90 18.68
CA LYS A 143 -22.07 4.16 19.47
C LYS A 143 -22.22 4.68 20.91
N SER A 144 -21.16 5.25 21.47
CA SER A 144 -21.08 5.68 22.89
C SER A 144 -21.11 7.20 23.08
N GLY A 145 -21.18 7.98 22.01
CA GLY A 145 -20.98 9.42 21.99
C GLY A 145 -19.54 9.78 21.61
N VAL A 146 -19.41 10.75 20.72
CA VAL A 146 -18.10 11.16 20.20
C VAL A 146 -17.36 12.01 21.23
N ALA A 147 -16.26 11.51 21.75
CA ALA A 147 -15.45 12.23 22.72
C ALA A 147 -14.75 13.45 22.07
N PRO A 148 -14.53 14.56 22.82
CA PRO A 148 -13.89 15.75 22.28
C PRO A 148 -12.49 15.54 21.70
N ASP A 149 -11.74 14.58 22.22
CA ASP A 149 -10.40 14.20 21.72
C ASP A 149 -10.45 13.59 20.31
N VAL A 150 -11.49 12.81 20.00
CA VAL A 150 -11.74 12.24 18.68
C VAL A 150 -12.06 13.34 17.67
N ASN A 151 -12.94 14.30 18.06
CA ASN A 151 -13.27 15.44 17.21
C ASN A 151 -12.05 16.32 16.93
N ALA A 152 -11.25 16.61 17.97
CA ALA A 152 -10.02 17.41 17.82
C ALA A 152 -9.02 16.74 16.87
N LEU A 153 -8.77 15.44 17.04
CA LEU A 153 -7.82 14.70 16.18
C LEU A 153 -8.35 14.58 14.75
N SER A 154 -9.64 14.30 14.55
CA SER A 154 -10.27 14.27 13.22
C SER A 154 -10.12 15.61 12.50
N THR A 155 -10.33 16.72 13.21
CA THR A 155 -10.16 18.07 12.66
C THR A 155 -8.71 18.33 12.27
N LEU A 156 -7.75 17.94 13.11
CA LEU A 156 -6.31 18.08 12.79
C LEU A 156 -5.91 17.27 11.55
N ILE A 157 -6.38 16.02 11.43
CA ILE A 157 -6.13 15.18 10.26
C ILE A 157 -6.75 15.82 9.02
N LEU A 158 -7.99 16.30 9.09
CA LEU A 158 -8.69 16.96 7.98
C LEU A 158 -7.95 18.21 7.52
N VAL A 159 -7.62 19.11 8.45
CA VAL A 159 -6.87 20.34 8.14
C VAL A 159 -5.49 20.01 7.57
N GLY A 160 -4.77 19.06 8.17
CA GLY A 160 -3.48 18.60 7.68
C GLY A 160 -3.56 18.05 6.24
N THR A 161 -4.57 17.23 5.95
CA THR A 161 -4.80 16.69 4.61
C THR A 161 -5.11 17.80 3.59
N ILE A 162 -5.98 18.74 3.95
CA ILE A 162 -6.31 19.88 3.08
C ILE A 162 -5.07 20.72 2.79
N LEU A 163 -4.28 21.05 3.82
CA LEU A 163 -3.04 21.80 3.66
C LEU A 163 -2.04 21.06 2.78
N PHE A 164 -1.87 19.75 2.99
CA PHE A 164 -0.99 18.93 2.18
C PHE A 164 -1.41 18.93 0.71
N VAL A 165 -2.71 18.78 0.41
CA VAL A 165 -3.24 18.81 -0.95
C VAL A 165 -3.03 20.20 -1.59
N LEU A 166 -3.31 21.27 -0.85
CA LEU A 166 -3.12 22.63 -1.35
C LEU A 166 -1.64 22.93 -1.65
N LEU A 167 -0.72 22.49 -0.81
CA LEU A 167 0.72 22.69 -1.01
C LEU A 167 1.24 21.88 -2.21
N THR A 168 0.80 20.63 -2.36
CA THR A 168 1.27 19.75 -3.45
C THR A 168 0.64 20.08 -4.80
N GLN A 169 -0.62 20.54 -4.81
CA GLN A 169 -1.32 20.87 -6.05
C GLN A 169 -1.27 22.34 -6.44
N GLY A 170 -0.91 23.22 -5.51
CA GLY A 170 -0.83 24.67 -5.77
C GLY A 170 0.11 25.02 -6.94
N ASP A 171 1.20 24.28 -7.12
CA ASP A 171 2.11 24.45 -8.24
C ASP A 171 1.57 23.92 -9.58
N LEU A 172 0.70 22.92 -9.54
CA LEU A 172 0.02 22.40 -10.75
C LEU A 172 -1.08 23.35 -11.23
N PHE A 173 -1.81 24.00 -10.33
CA PHE A 173 -2.80 25.02 -10.69
C PHE A 173 -2.16 26.27 -11.30
N LYS A 174 -1.00 26.71 -10.78
CA LYS A 174 -0.25 27.86 -11.35
C LYS A 174 0.25 27.59 -12.78
N LYS A 175 0.63 26.35 -13.10
CA LYS A 175 1.04 25.98 -14.47
C LYS A 175 -0.13 25.95 -15.47
N LYS A 176 -1.33 25.59 -15.05
CA LYS A 176 -2.51 25.45 -15.92
C LYS A 176 -3.18 26.79 -16.24
N VAL A 177 -2.97 27.82 -15.43
CA VAL A 177 -3.49 29.19 -15.66
C VAL A 177 -2.59 30.01 -16.57
N ARG A 178 -1.36 29.53 -16.85
CA ARG A 178 -0.39 30.21 -17.74
C ARG A 178 -0.31 29.65 -19.17
N GLN A 179 -1.16 28.69 -19.52
CA GLN A 179 -1.39 28.19 -20.88
C GLN A 179 -2.78 28.61 -21.37
#